data_3ff5242ffcae94aab5642a3f6d77b756
#
_entry.id   3ff5242ffcae94aab5642a3f6d77b756
#
_cell.length_a   1.000
_cell.length_b   1.000
_cell.length_c   1.000
_cell.angle_alpha   90.00
_cell.angle_beta   90.00
_cell.angle_gamma   90.00
#
_symmetry.space_group_name_H-M   'P 1'
#
loop_
_entity.id
_entity.type
_entity.pdbx_description
1 polymer ?
#
loop_
_entity_poly.entity_id
_entity_poly.type
_entity_poly.pdbx_seq_one_letter_code
_entity_poly.pdbx_strand_id
1 'polypeptide(L)'
;MLHIKNLHKSYGAFEVLRGLEMNVNKGDIYGFLGKNGCGKTTTMNIVSNIIPKDSGEINFGKENCKIGYLPETPSMFTYMNGYEYLDYIASCCSYKDNKKKRIDEVINIVGMAEGGKRRIKGYSRGMNQRLGI
;
A
#
# COMPACT_ATOMS: atom_id res chain seq x y z
N MET A 1 14.08 -5.38 4.44
CA MET A 1 14.10 -6.80 4.82
C MET A 1 12.85 -7.05 5.64
N LEU A 2 12.08 -8.08 5.33
CA LEU A 2 10.87 -8.48 6.05
C LEU A 2 10.97 -9.95 6.39
N HIS A 3 10.83 -10.29 7.68
CA HIS A 3 10.74 -11.66 8.15
C HIS A 3 9.41 -11.86 8.87
N ILE A 4 8.68 -12.87 8.46
CA ILE A 4 7.43 -13.31 9.10
C ILE A 4 7.66 -14.73 9.57
N LYS A 5 7.34 -15.00 10.84
CA LYS A 5 7.48 -16.31 11.45
C LYS A 5 6.20 -16.72 12.16
N ASN A 6 5.70 -17.89 11.79
CA ASN A 6 4.55 -18.52 12.42
C ASN A 6 3.33 -17.59 12.56
N LEU A 7 2.98 -16.86 11.49
CA LEU A 7 1.90 -15.87 11.50
C LEU A 7 0.55 -16.56 11.43
N HIS A 8 -0.32 -16.26 12.40
CA HIS A 8 -1.69 -16.76 12.48
C HIS A 8 -2.71 -15.63 12.44
N LYS A 9 -3.84 -15.91 11.78
CA LYS A 9 -5.01 -15.02 11.74
C LYS A 9 -6.28 -15.82 11.53
N SER A 10 -7.27 -15.55 12.38
CA SER A 10 -8.61 -16.14 12.29
C SER A 10 -9.69 -15.05 12.23
N TYR A 11 -10.79 -15.37 11.61
CA TYR A 11 -12.03 -14.60 11.62
C TYR A 11 -13.15 -15.49 12.14
N GLY A 12 -13.51 -15.32 13.41
CA GLY A 12 -14.40 -16.25 14.11
C GLY A 12 -13.79 -17.64 14.14
N ALA A 13 -14.53 -18.65 13.67
CA ALA A 13 -14.08 -20.04 13.63
C ALA A 13 -13.17 -20.37 12.40
N PHE A 14 -13.00 -19.43 11.47
CA PHE A 14 -12.24 -19.68 10.25
C PHE A 14 -10.81 -19.15 10.37
N GLU A 15 -9.85 -20.08 10.43
CA GLU A 15 -8.42 -19.76 10.44
C GLU A 15 -7.92 -19.56 9.00
N VAL A 16 -7.55 -18.30 8.69
CA VAL A 16 -7.08 -17.87 7.37
C VAL A 16 -5.57 -18.04 7.22
N LEU A 17 -4.80 -17.69 8.25
CA LEU A 17 -3.35 -17.87 8.27
C LEU A 17 -2.99 -18.90 9.35
N ARG A 18 -2.29 -19.97 8.94
CA ARG A 18 -1.97 -21.15 9.74
C ARG A 18 -0.47 -21.33 9.86
N GLY A 19 0.20 -20.37 10.49
CA GLY A 19 1.65 -20.44 10.65
C GLY A 19 2.40 -20.00 9.38
N LEU A 20 1.97 -18.88 8.73
CA LEU A 20 2.66 -18.36 7.55
C LEU A 20 4.09 -17.96 7.88
N GLU A 21 5.02 -18.40 7.04
CA GLU A 21 6.41 -17.98 7.06
C GLU A 21 6.78 -17.27 5.76
N MET A 22 7.52 -16.17 5.85
CA MET A 22 7.98 -15.40 4.70
C MET A 22 9.28 -14.67 5.01
N ASN A 23 10.21 -14.70 4.07
CA ASN A 23 11.46 -13.96 4.16
C ASN A 23 11.66 -13.17 2.87
N VAL A 24 11.80 -11.85 3.00
CA VAL A 24 12.07 -10.94 1.88
C VAL A 24 13.29 -10.12 2.21
N ASN A 25 14.34 -10.21 1.41
CA ASN A 25 15.57 -9.48 1.63
C ASN A 25 15.50 -8.04 1.11
N LYS A 26 16.48 -7.23 1.49
CA LYS A 26 16.60 -5.88 0.95
C LYS A 26 16.90 -5.94 -0.55
N GLY A 27 16.09 -5.26 -1.34
CA GLY A 27 16.22 -5.19 -2.80
C GLY A 27 15.45 -6.27 -3.56
N ASP A 28 14.84 -7.24 -2.88
CA ASP A 28 14.04 -8.26 -3.52
C ASP A 28 12.75 -7.69 -4.11
N ILE A 29 12.34 -8.25 -5.25
CA ILE A 29 10.97 -8.19 -5.77
C ILE A 29 10.33 -9.54 -5.45
N TYR A 30 9.43 -9.56 -4.49
CA TYR A 30 8.84 -10.80 -3.97
C TYR A 30 7.41 -11.01 -4.50
N GLY A 31 7.20 -12.09 -5.25
CA GLY A 31 5.87 -12.51 -5.75
C GLY A 31 5.14 -13.36 -4.71
N PHE A 32 4.03 -12.85 -4.16
CA PHE A 32 3.18 -13.59 -3.22
C PHE A 32 1.96 -14.15 -3.93
N LEU A 33 2.03 -15.40 -4.37
CA LEU A 33 1.02 -16.07 -5.20
C LEU A 33 0.18 -17.06 -4.36
N GLY A 34 -1.05 -17.30 -4.83
CA GLY A 34 -1.95 -18.26 -4.20
C GLY A 34 -3.39 -18.13 -4.68
N LYS A 35 -4.22 -19.12 -4.39
CA LYS A 35 -5.66 -19.14 -4.71
C LYS A 35 -6.40 -17.99 -4.03
N ASN A 36 -7.59 -17.64 -4.56
CA ASN A 36 -8.46 -16.69 -3.88
C ASN A 36 -8.88 -17.24 -2.51
N GLY A 37 -8.89 -16.37 -1.50
CA GLY A 37 -9.22 -16.77 -0.14
C GLY A 37 -8.07 -17.39 0.68
N CYS A 38 -6.88 -17.62 0.11
CA CYS A 38 -5.75 -18.22 0.87
C CYS A 38 -5.01 -17.25 1.81
N GLY A 39 -5.55 -16.04 2.05
CA GLY A 39 -4.99 -15.12 3.04
C GLY A 39 -4.00 -14.08 2.51
N LYS A 40 -3.79 -13.94 1.17
CA LYS A 40 -2.86 -12.94 0.61
C LYS A 40 -3.16 -11.51 1.09
N THR A 41 -4.39 -11.05 0.89
CA THR A 41 -4.82 -9.71 1.32
C THR A 41 -4.75 -9.56 2.83
N THR A 42 -5.12 -10.59 3.59
CA THR A 42 -5.01 -10.62 5.05
C THR A 42 -3.56 -10.42 5.49
N THR A 43 -2.62 -11.14 4.87
CA THR A 43 -1.19 -11.00 5.14
C THR A 43 -0.70 -9.58 4.85
N MET A 44 -1.05 -9.00 3.68
CA MET A 44 -0.67 -7.63 3.33
C MET A 44 -1.24 -6.61 4.31
N ASN A 45 -2.50 -6.75 4.71
CA ASN A 45 -3.15 -5.87 5.69
C ASN A 45 -2.48 -5.96 7.07
N ILE A 46 -2.05 -7.16 7.51
CA ILE A 46 -1.32 -7.33 8.76
C ILE A 46 0.07 -6.70 8.66
N VAL A 47 0.82 -6.96 7.58
CA VAL A 47 2.14 -6.37 7.34
C VAL A 47 2.09 -4.85 7.30
N SER A 48 1.02 -4.28 6.71
CA SER A 48 0.78 -2.84 6.64
C SER A 48 0.16 -2.25 7.91
N ASN A 49 0.01 -3.05 8.97
CA ASN A 49 -0.56 -2.65 10.27
C ASN A 49 -1.99 -2.10 10.17
N ILE A 50 -2.77 -2.53 9.16
CA ILE A 50 -4.18 -2.17 8.97
C ILE A 50 -5.07 -3.03 9.88
N ILE A 51 -4.74 -4.31 10.03
CA ILE A 51 -5.42 -5.24 10.94
C ILE A 51 -4.40 -5.93 11.87
N PRO A 52 -4.78 -6.27 13.10
CA PRO A 52 -3.90 -6.99 14.02
C PRO A 52 -3.75 -8.47 13.61
N LYS A 53 -2.57 -9.02 13.83
CA LYS A 53 -2.34 -10.48 13.84
C LYS A 53 -2.89 -11.10 15.13
N ASP A 54 -3.17 -12.40 15.12
CA ASP A 54 -3.54 -13.12 16.33
C ASP A 54 -2.28 -13.63 17.07
N SER A 55 -1.31 -14.19 16.32
CA SER A 55 -0.02 -14.61 16.86
C SER A 55 1.07 -14.61 15.78
N GLY A 56 2.30 -14.98 16.17
CA GLY A 56 3.47 -14.99 15.28
C GLY A 56 4.28 -13.69 15.36
N GLU A 57 5.33 -13.60 14.58
CA GLU A 57 6.28 -12.50 14.59
C GLU A 57 6.41 -11.86 13.22
N ILE A 58 6.55 -10.53 13.18
CA ILE A 58 6.87 -9.76 11.98
C ILE A 58 8.02 -8.83 12.31
N ASN A 59 9.11 -8.94 11.56
CA ASN A 59 10.30 -8.13 11.76
C ASN A 59 10.73 -7.48 10.45
N PHE A 60 10.85 -6.15 10.44
CA PHE A 60 11.29 -5.38 9.29
C PHE A 60 12.80 -5.12 9.25
N GLY A 61 13.57 -5.66 10.21
CA GLY A 61 15.02 -5.48 10.30
C GLY A 61 15.47 -4.04 10.57
N LYS A 62 14.56 -3.11 10.78
CA LYS A 62 14.78 -1.72 11.18
C LYS A 62 13.63 -1.26 12.05
N GLU A 63 13.94 -0.49 13.10
CA GLU A 63 12.94 0.29 13.80
C GLU A 63 12.39 1.39 12.88
N ASN A 64 11.12 1.73 13.02
CA ASN A 64 10.43 2.77 12.23
C ASN A 64 10.48 2.56 10.70
N CYS A 65 10.33 1.31 10.24
CA CYS A 65 10.22 1.01 8.81
C CYS A 65 8.97 1.69 8.22
N LYS A 66 9.16 2.52 7.18
CA LYS A 66 8.03 3.10 6.44
C LYS A 66 7.55 2.08 5.43
N ILE A 67 6.25 1.80 5.44
CA ILE A 67 5.59 0.84 4.56
C ILE A 67 4.67 1.62 3.62
N GLY A 68 4.84 1.46 2.30
CA GLY A 68 3.86 1.87 1.32
C GLY A 68 2.93 0.69 1.01
N TYR A 69 1.64 0.93 0.98
CA TYR A 69 0.63 -0.08 0.64
C TYR A 69 -0.34 0.45 -0.41
N LEU A 70 -0.41 -0.23 -1.54
CA LEU A 70 -1.37 0.05 -2.59
C LEU A 70 -2.38 -1.11 -2.65
N PRO A 71 -3.65 -0.89 -2.24
CA PRO A 71 -4.69 -1.91 -2.37
C PRO A 71 -5.10 -2.10 -3.84
N GLU A 72 -5.73 -3.22 -4.17
CA GLU A 72 -6.23 -3.51 -5.52
C GLU A 72 -7.18 -2.41 -6.04
N THR A 73 -7.99 -1.86 -5.16
CA THR A 73 -8.87 -0.73 -5.46
C THR A 73 -8.59 0.41 -4.48
N PRO A 74 -7.74 1.38 -4.86
CA PRO A 74 -7.47 2.52 -4.00
C PRO A 74 -8.72 3.36 -3.78
N SER A 75 -9.01 3.68 -2.52
CA SER A 75 -10.08 4.62 -2.15
C SER A 75 -9.55 6.04 -2.28
N MET A 76 -10.10 6.79 -3.23
CA MET A 76 -9.69 8.18 -3.51
C MET A 76 -10.89 9.11 -3.46
N PHE A 77 -10.65 10.39 -3.17
CA PHE A 77 -11.70 11.41 -3.21
C PHE A 77 -12.04 11.77 -4.66
N THR A 78 -13.14 11.24 -5.16
CA THR A 78 -13.54 11.33 -6.59
C THR A 78 -13.82 12.76 -7.08
N TYR A 79 -14.08 13.70 -6.17
CA TYR A 79 -14.31 15.13 -6.47
C TYR A 79 -13.01 15.93 -6.63
N MET A 80 -11.88 15.41 -6.19
CA MET A 80 -10.56 16.00 -6.36
C MET A 80 -9.96 15.64 -7.72
N ASN A 81 -8.98 16.42 -8.18
CA ASN A 81 -8.04 16.02 -9.22
C ASN A 81 -6.79 15.36 -8.60
N GLY A 82 -5.88 14.82 -9.41
CA GLY A 82 -4.70 14.10 -8.90
C GLY A 82 -3.74 14.99 -8.11
N TYR A 83 -3.57 16.25 -8.49
CA TYR A 83 -2.72 17.21 -7.79
C TYR A 83 -3.30 17.57 -6.42
N GLU A 84 -4.61 17.84 -6.36
CA GLU A 84 -5.31 18.13 -5.11
C GLU A 84 -5.27 16.94 -4.15
N TYR A 85 -5.44 15.72 -4.67
CA TYR A 85 -5.35 14.50 -3.88
C TYR A 85 -3.96 14.30 -3.29
N LEU A 86 -2.90 14.44 -4.10
CA LEU A 86 -1.52 14.32 -3.62
C LEU A 86 -1.15 15.42 -2.64
N ASP A 87 -1.66 16.65 -2.83
CA ASP A 87 -1.47 17.73 -1.87
C ASP A 87 -2.10 17.42 -0.51
N TYR A 88 -3.30 16.87 -0.53
CA TYR A 88 -3.98 16.38 0.67
C TYR A 88 -3.17 15.28 1.36
N ILE A 89 -2.75 14.23 0.63
CA ILE A 89 -1.94 13.13 1.19
C ILE A 89 -0.62 13.64 1.78
N ALA A 90 0.09 14.51 1.05
CA ALA A 90 1.34 15.11 1.54
C ALA A 90 1.12 15.90 2.84
N SER A 91 -0.03 16.57 2.96
CA SER A 91 -0.40 17.29 4.19
C SER A 91 -0.66 16.32 5.35
N CYS A 92 -1.39 15.23 5.11
CA CYS A 92 -1.64 14.19 6.12
C CYS A 92 -0.33 13.52 6.60
N CYS A 93 0.64 13.36 5.70
CA CYS A 93 1.96 12.81 6.03
C CYS A 93 2.92 13.83 6.64
N SER A 94 2.48 15.07 6.90
CA SER A 94 3.32 16.16 7.43
C SER A 94 4.60 16.38 6.59
N TYR A 95 4.47 16.28 5.26
CA TYR A 95 5.61 16.48 4.35
C TYR A 95 6.09 17.94 4.41
N LYS A 96 7.36 18.14 4.79
CA LYS A 96 7.93 19.46 5.15
C LYS A 96 8.69 20.16 4.02
N ASP A 97 9.11 19.41 2.98
CA ASP A 97 9.89 19.97 1.88
C ASP A 97 8.99 20.69 0.86
N ASN A 98 9.55 21.12 -0.28
CA ASN A 98 8.79 21.78 -1.35
C ASN A 98 7.74 20.82 -1.92
N LYS A 99 6.56 20.80 -1.28
CA LYS A 99 5.43 19.90 -1.59
C LYS A 99 5.01 20.01 -3.05
N LYS A 100 4.88 21.23 -3.59
CA LYS A 100 4.47 21.45 -4.97
C LYS A 100 5.45 20.81 -5.96
N LYS A 101 6.74 21.06 -5.80
CA LYS A 101 7.77 20.45 -6.64
C LYS A 101 7.73 18.94 -6.58
N ARG A 102 7.56 18.37 -5.38
CA ARG A 102 7.48 16.91 -5.21
C ARG A 102 6.26 16.30 -5.88
N ILE A 103 5.10 16.95 -5.80
CA ILE A 103 3.88 16.52 -6.49
C ILE A 103 4.08 16.52 -8.00
N ASP A 104 4.65 17.60 -8.56
CA ASP A 104 4.94 17.68 -9.99
C ASP A 104 5.89 16.54 -10.42
N GLU A 105 6.93 16.25 -9.65
CA GLU A 105 7.86 15.14 -9.90
C GLU A 105 7.16 13.78 -9.93
N VAL A 106 6.37 13.45 -8.89
CA VAL A 106 5.72 12.13 -8.81
C VAL A 106 4.63 11.96 -9.88
N ILE A 107 3.87 13.01 -10.19
CA ILE A 107 2.88 13.01 -11.28
C ILE A 107 3.56 12.72 -12.63
N ASN A 108 4.73 13.29 -12.88
CA ASN A 108 5.51 13.04 -14.09
C ASN A 108 6.07 11.61 -14.12
N ILE A 109 6.62 11.12 -13.00
CA ILE A 109 7.15 9.75 -12.90
C ILE A 109 6.09 8.71 -13.25
N VAL A 110 4.84 8.89 -12.78
CA VAL A 110 3.75 7.95 -13.07
C VAL A 110 3.03 8.24 -14.40
N GLY A 111 3.53 9.17 -15.22
CA GLY A 111 3.00 9.50 -16.54
C GLY A 111 1.59 10.08 -16.51
N MET A 112 1.29 10.95 -15.51
CA MET A 112 -0.03 11.52 -15.32
C MET A 112 -0.07 13.06 -15.45
N ALA A 113 0.92 13.70 -16.06
CA ALA A 113 1.01 15.15 -16.17
C ALA A 113 -0.27 15.82 -16.73
N GLU A 114 -0.85 15.28 -17.80
CA GLU A 114 -2.12 15.77 -18.37
C GLU A 114 -3.35 15.17 -17.68
N GLY A 115 -3.34 13.84 -17.46
CA GLY A 115 -4.44 13.12 -16.83
C GLY A 115 -4.70 13.57 -15.40
N GLY A 116 -3.66 13.94 -14.66
CA GLY A 116 -3.72 14.38 -13.26
C GLY A 116 -4.57 15.64 -13.03
N LYS A 117 -4.73 16.48 -14.04
CA LYS A 117 -5.57 17.70 -13.96
C LYS A 117 -7.08 17.42 -14.02
N ARG A 118 -7.48 16.25 -14.51
CA ARG A 118 -8.90 15.85 -14.55
C ARG A 118 -9.36 15.36 -13.18
N ARG A 119 -10.66 15.42 -12.91
CA ARG A 119 -11.22 14.86 -11.67
C ARG A 119 -11.05 13.34 -11.63
N ILE A 120 -10.72 12.79 -10.45
CA ILE A 120 -10.51 11.35 -10.21
C ILE A 120 -11.77 10.55 -10.58
N LYS A 121 -12.96 11.11 -10.47
CA LYS A 121 -14.21 10.47 -10.93
C LYS A 121 -14.12 9.97 -12.38
N GLY A 122 -13.36 10.65 -13.22
CA GLY A 122 -13.17 10.30 -14.64
C GLY A 122 -11.93 9.46 -14.92
N TYR A 123 -11.26 8.96 -13.90
CA TYR A 123 -10.06 8.14 -14.08
C TYR A 123 -10.39 6.70 -14.45
N SER A 124 -9.59 6.12 -15.35
CA SER A 124 -9.58 4.69 -15.57
C SER A 124 -8.98 3.95 -14.37
N ARG A 125 -9.20 2.62 -14.28
CA ARG A 125 -8.56 1.78 -13.27
C ARG A 125 -7.04 1.97 -13.24
N GLY A 126 -6.39 1.99 -14.42
CA GLY A 126 -4.95 2.19 -14.53
C GLY A 126 -4.49 3.59 -14.08
N MET A 127 -5.30 4.63 -14.28
CA MET A 127 -5.00 5.97 -13.76
C MET A 127 -5.09 6.01 -12.23
N ASN A 128 -6.11 5.37 -11.64
CA ASN A 128 -6.23 5.26 -10.19
C ASN A 128 -5.05 4.50 -9.58
N GLN A 129 -4.63 3.41 -10.19
CA GLN A 129 -3.45 2.67 -9.73
C GLN A 129 -2.17 3.50 -9.82
N ARG A 130 -1.94 4.18 -10.96
CA ARG A 130 -0.76 5.05 -11.13
C ARG A 130 -0.72 6.21 -10.13
N LEU A 131 -1.88 6.79 -9.81
CA LEU A 131 -1.94 7.84 -8.78
C LEU A 131 -1.70 7.30 -7.36
N GLY A 132 -2.01 6.02 -7.12
CA GLY A 132 -1.87 5.37 -5.83
C GLY A 132 -0.45 4.86 -5.51
N ILE A 133 0.43 4.76 -6.52
CA ILE A 133 1.83 4.36 -6.35
C ILE A 133 2.66 5.49 -5.74
#